data_4bc6e6358b6790cccc60d4167d630679
#
_entry.id   4bc6e6358b6790cccc60d4167d630679
#
_cell.length_a   1.000
_cell.length_b   1.000
_cell.length_c   1.000
_cell.angle_alpha   90.00
_cell.angle_beta   90.00
_cell.angle_gamma   90.00
#
_symmetry.space_group_name_H-M   'P 1'
#
loop_
_entity.id
_entity.type
_entity.pdbx_description
1 polymer ?
#
loop_
_entity_poly.entity_id
_entity_poly.type
_entity_poly.pdbx_seq_one_letter_code
_entity_poly.pdbx_strand_id
1 'polypeptide(L)'
;MYGVSPLLLKAVAQVESNMRPHVVNSTHTANTQSQDIGLMQINTRWLRRNLIKSLGYTEAHLYDPCTSVKLGAWVLANNFTRHGASWEAVGAYNAACTRLKGDACRRARNGYAWKVYRAMRKSS
;
A
#
# COMPACT_ATOMS: atom_id res chain seq x y z
N MET A 1 10.43 -8.12 -6.90
CA MET A 1 10.83 -6.72 -6.69
C MET A 1 10.97 -6.50 -5.18
N TYR A 2 12.15 -6.12 -4.75
CA TYR A 2 12.49 -5.98 -3.32
C TYR A 2 12.21 -7.24 -2.49
N GLY A 3 12.27 -8.42 -3.11
CA GLY A 3 11.96 -9.67 -2.44
C GLY A 3 10.48 -9.92 -2.16
N VAL A 4 9.59 -9.05 -2.64
CA VAL A 4 8.15 -9.21 -2.45
C VAL A 4 7.57 -10.07 -3.57
N SER A 5 6.74 -11.04 -3.21
CA SER A 5 6.11 -11.96 -4.15
C SER A 5 5.27 -11.21 -5.19
N PRO A 6 5.42 -11.52 -6.49
CA PRO A 6 4.53 -10.95 -7.52
C PRO A 6 3.05 -11.27 -7.28
N LEU A 7 2.74 -12.45 -6.76
CA LEU A 7 1.36 -12.83 -6.45
C LEU A 7 0.79 -11.93 -5.35
N LEU A 8 1.58 -11.61 -4.34
CA LEU A 8 1.18 -10.69 -3.28
C LEU A 8 0.95 -9.28 -3.83
N LEU A 9 1.86 -8.79 -4.67
CA LEU A 9 1.71 -7.46 -5.28
C LEU A 9 0.44 -7.36 -6.11
N LYS A 10 0.14 -8.41 -6.89
CA LYS A 10 -1.08 -8.46 -7.69
C LYS A 10 -2.32 -8.43 -6.80
N ALA A 11 -2.31 -9.18 -5.70
CA ALA A 11 -3.43 -9.23 -4.76
C ALA A 11 -3.66 -7.87 -4.10
N VAL A 12 -2.60 -7.18 -3.71
CA VAL A 12 -2.70 -5.84 -3.14
C VAL A 12 -3.30 -4.87 -4.16
N ALA A 13 -2.82 -4.89 -5.41
CA ALA A 13 -3.37 -4.05 -6.47
C ALA A 13 -4.85 -4.34 -6.71
N GLN A 14 -5.25 -5.61 -6.66
CA GLN A 14 -6.64 -6.02 -6.81
C GLN A 14 -7.51 -5.44 -5.69
N VAL A 15 -7.06 -5.52 -4.46
CA VAL A 15 -7.78 -4.99 -3.28
C VAL A 15 -7.82 -3.47 -3.31
N GLU A 16 -6.72 -2.82 -3.66
CA GLU A 16 -6.60 -1.37 -3.57
C GLU A 16 -7.36 -0.64 -4.68
N SER A 17 -7.24 -1.10 -5.92
CA SER A 17 -7.74 -0.35 -7.06
C SER A 17 -8.58 -1.18 -8.03
N ASN A 18 -8.74 -2.47 -7.76
CA ASN A 18 -9.32 -3.42 -8.70
C ASN A 18 -8.57 -3.41 -10.05
N MET A 19 -7.25 -3.31 -9.96
CA MET A 19 -6.30 -3.27 -11.09
C MET A 19 -6.50 -2.03 -11.99
N ARG A 20 -7.02 -0.93 -11.44
CA ARG A 20 -7.25 0.30 -12.21
C ARG A 20 -6.17 1.34 -11.86
N PRO A 21 -5.34 1.77 -12.84
CA PRO A 21 -4.17 2.61 -12.54
C PRO A 21 -4.49 4.09 -12.26
N HIS A 22 -5.71 4.54 -12.52
CA HIS A 22 -6.07 5.95 -12.38
C HIS A 22 -7.02 6.25 -11.21
N VAL A 23 -7.23 5.28 -10.31
CA VAL A 23 -8.09 5.47 -9.14
C VAL A 23 -7.42 6.43 -8.16
N VAL A 24 -8.19 7.39 -7.67
CA VAL A 24 -7.76 8.32 -6.62
C VAL A 24 -8.77 8.24 -5.48
N ASN A 25 -8.27 7.99 -4.27
CA ASN A 25 -9.08 8.02 -3.06
C ASN A 25 -8.76 9.29 -2.28
N SER A 26 -9.73 10.20 -2.20
CA SER A 26 -9.59 11.48 -1.51
C SER A 26 -10.48 11.58 -0.27
N THR A 27 -11.14 10.49 0.13
CA THR A 27 -12.14 10.52 1.21
C THR A 27 -11.57 10.95 2.55
N HIS A 28 -10.27 10.76 2.77
CA HIS A 28 -9.59 11.10 4.02
C HIS A 28 -8.78 12.41 3.92
N THR A 29 -8.86 13.15 2.80
CA THR A 29 -8.01 14.33 2.56
C THR A 29 -8.18 15.40 3.63
N ALA A 30 -9.41 15.61 4.10
CA ALA A 30 -9.69 16.61 5.14
C ALA A 30 -8.92 16.34 6.44
N ASN A 31 -8.67 15.06 6.77
CA ASN A 31 -7.97 14.68 8.00
C ASN A 31 -6.46 14.52 7.82
N THR A 32 -6.02 14.08 6.64
CA THR A 32 -4.63 13.68 6.41
C THR A 32 -3.88 14.61 5.47
N GLN A 33 -4.61 15.47 4.74
CA GLN A 33 -4.06 16.33 3.68
C GLN A 33 -3.28 15.54 2.64
N SER A 34 -3.77 14.34 2.33
CA SER A 34 -3.13 13.44 1.38
C SER A 34 -4.17 12.62 0.64
N GLN A 35 -3.74 12.00 -0.44
CA GLN A 35 -4.58 11.14 -1.29
C GLN A 35 -3.85 9.84 -1.54
N ASP A 36 -4.63 8.79 -1.83
CA ASP A 36 -4.08 7.51 -2.30
C ASP A 36 -4.30 7.46 -3.81
N ILE A 37 -3.24 7.20 -4.56
CA ILE A 37 -3.25 7.30 -6.03
C ILE A 37 -2.79 6.01 -6.67
N GLY A 38 -3.51 5.60 -7.70
CA GLY A 38 -3.06 4.64 -8.69
C GLY A 38 -3.30 3.19 -8.33
N LEU A 39 -2.62 2.33 -9.08
CA LEU A 39 -2.80 0.89 -9.02
C LEU A 39 -2.62 0.33 -7.60
N MET A 40 -1.59 0.78 -6.90
CA MET A 40 -1.24 0.33 -5.55
C MET A 40 -1.73 1.29 -4.46
N GLN A 41 -2.47 2.33 -4.82
CA GLN A 41 -3.00 3.34 -3.90
C GLN A 41 -1.91 3.91 -2.99
N ILE A 42 -0.85 4.40 -3.62
CA ILE A 42 0.27 5.01 -2.90
C ILE A 42 -0.17 6.36 -2.34
N ASN A 43 0.00 6.54 -1.03
CA ASN A 43 -0.35 7.80 -0.39
C ASN A 43 0.65 8.89 -0.78
N THR A 44 0.14 10.09 -1.08
CA THR A 44 0.98 11.20 -1.53
C THR A 44 2.00 11.65 -0.49
N ARG A 45 1.81 11.32 0.79
CA ARG A 45 2.80 11.63 1.83
C ARG A 45 4.13 10.90 1.61
N TRP A 46 4.13 9.76 0.92
CA TRP A 46 5.37 9.06 0.59
C TRP A 46 6.30 9.91 -0.28
N LEU A 47 5.72 10.78 -1.13
CA LEU A 47 6.49 11.67 -2.01
C LEU A 47 7.30 12.71 -1.22
N ARG A 48 6.94 12.97 0.03
CA ARG A 48 7.63 13.93 0.90
C ARG A 48 8.80 13.29 1.63
N ARG A 49 8.91 11.96 1.61
CA ARG A 49 10.03 11.24 2.23
C ARG A 49 11.31 11.57 1.48
N ASN A 50 12.37 11.85 2.20
CA ASN A 50 13.64 12.29 1.61
C ASN A 50 14.13 11.35 0.52
N LEU A 51 14.08 10.04 0.76
CA LEU A 51 14.52 9.05 -0.21
C LEU A 51 13.72 9.11 -1.50
N ILE A 52 12.39 9.12 -1.38
CA ILE A 52 11.50 9.14 -2.55
C ILE A 52 11.60 10.47 -3.27
N LYS A 53 11.67 11.57 -2.52
CA LYS A 53 11.82 12.91 -3.09
C LYS A 53 13.12 13.04 -3.88
N SER A 54 14.22 12.46 -3.38
CA SER A 54 15.52 12.50 -4.06
C SER A 54 15.52 11.73 -5.38
N LEU A 55 14.60 10.78 -5.57
CA LEU A 55 14.44 10.02 -6.81
C LEU A 55 13.62 10.78 -7.85
N GLY A 56 13.05 11.94 -7.48
CA GLY A 56 12.33 12.80 -8.43
C GLY A 56 10.90 12.38 -8.72
N TYR A 57 10.32 11.49 -7.94
CA TYR A 57 8.93 11.07 -8.15
C TYR A 57 7.95 12.18 -7.75
N THR A 58 6.92 12.34 -8.58
CA THR A 58 5.83 13.29 -8.36
C THR A 58 4.49 12.55 -8.39
N GLU A 59 3.40 13.27 -8.10
CA GLU A 59 2.05 12.68 -8.17
C GLU A 59 1.76 12.05 -9.54
N ALA A 60 2.23 12.69 -10.62
CA ALA A 60 2.00 12.18 -11.98
C ALA A 60 2.57 10.76 -12.14
N HIS A 61 3.70 10.48 -11.52
CA HIS A 61 4.34 9.16 -11.58
C HIS A 61 3.49 8.06 -10.92
N LEU A 62 2.65 8.42 -9.95
CA LEU A 62 1.83 7.44 -9.23
C LEU A 62 0.72 6.84 -10.09
N TYR A 63 0.39 7.49 -11.21
CA TYR A 63 -0.58 6.96 -12.18
C TYR A 63 0.05 5.94 -13.13
N ASP A 64 1.38 5.90 -13.21
CA ASP A 64 2.08 4.91 -14.02
C ASP A 64 2.07 3.56 -13.30
N PRO A 65 1.51 2.49 -13.92
CA PRO A 65 1.41 1.19 -13.26
C PRO A 65 2.74 0.64 -12.78
N CYS A 66 3.78 0.74 -13.59
CA CYS A 66 5.11 0.22 -13.22
C CYS A 66 5.68 0.94 -12.03
N THR A 67 5.58 2.27 -12.00
CA THR A 67 6.04 3.06 -10.85
C THR A 67 5.22 2.76 -9.61
N SER A 68 3.90 2.65 -9.76
CA SER A 68 3.01 2.32 -8.65
C SER A 68 3.40 0.99 -8.01
N VAL A 69 3.59 -0.05 -8.82
CA VAL A 69 3.99 -1.37 -8.32
C VAL A 69 5.35 -1.32 -7.64
N LYS A 70 6.30 -0.60 -8.22
CA LYS A 70 7.64 -0.45 -7.63
C LYS A 70 7.57 0.19 -6.23
N LEU A 71 6.82 1.28 -6.11
CA LEU A 71 6.67 1.96 -4.82
C LEU A 71 5.87 1.12 -3.83
N GLY A 72 4.83 0.44 -4.28
CA GLY A 72 4.06 -0.47 -3.43
C GLY A 72 4.91 -1.61 -2.90
N ALA A 73 5.75 -2.20 -3.74
CA ALA A 73 6.69 -3.24 -3.33
C ALA A 73 7.67 -2.71 -2.29
N TRP A 74 8.16 -1.48 -2.48
CA TRP A 74 9.06 -0.84 -1.53
C TRP A 74 8.39 -0.64 -0.17
N VAL A 75 7.14 -0.17 -0.16
CA VAL A 75 6.37 0.01 1.08
C VAL A 75 6.19 -1.33 1.79
N LEU A 76 5.79 -2.38 1.07
CA LEU A 76 5.64 -3.72 1.64
C LEU A 76 6.96 -4.24 2.20
N ALA A 77 8.06 -4.05 1.48
CA ALA A 77 9.38 -4.49 1.93
C ALA A 77 9.77 -3.80 3.25
N ASN A 78 9.47 -2.50 3.38
CA ASN A 78 9.69 -1.78 4.63
C ASN A 78 8.84 -2.35 5.77
N ASN A 79 7.58 -2.70 5.47
CA ASN A 79 6.70 -3.30 6.47
C ASN A 79 7.24 -4.66 6.92
N PHE A 80 7.78 -5.46 5.99
CA PHE A 80 8.39 -6.75 6.33
C PHE A 80 9.64 -6.56 7.19
N THR A 81 10.39 -5.50 6.97
CA THR A 81 11.55 -5.18 7.82
C THR A 81 11.11 -4.86 9.26
N ARG A 82 9.99 -4.15 9.41
CA ARG A 82 9.48 -3.73 10.73
C ARG A 82 8.75 -4.85 11.47
N HIS A 83 7.98 -5.65 10.76
CA HIS A 83 7.01 -6.59 11.36
C HIS A 83 7.35 -8.06 11.05
N GLY A 84 8.45 -8.31 10.33
CA GLY A 84 8.75 -9.65 9.83
C GLY A 84 7.89 -9.99 8.62
N ALA A 85 8.16 -11.14 8.01
CA ALA A 85 7.38 -11.67 6.89
C ALA A 85 6.06 -12.23 7.43
N SER A 86 5.06 -11.38 7.63
CA SER A 86 3.84 -11.72 8.35
C SER A 86 2.63 -11.04 7.71
N TRP A 87 1.44 -11.56 8.04
CA TRP A 87 0.19 -10.91 7.65
C TRP A 87 -0.01 -9.57 8.36
N GLU A 88 0.61 -9.38 9.53
CA GLU A 88 0.66 -8.08 10.21
C GLU A 88 1.32 -7.03 9.31
N ALA A 89 2.43 -7.37 8.68
CA ALA A 89 3.13 -6.49 7.75
C ALA A 89 2.27 -6.15 6.53
N VAL A 90 1.54 -7.13 6.00
CA VAL A 90 0.60 -6.90 4.89
C VAL A 90 -0.52 -5.97 5.34
N GLY A 91 -1.08 -6.22 6.50
CA GLY A 91 -2.14 -5.37 7.07
C GLY A 91 -1.69 -3.94 7.27
N ALA A 92 -0.43 -3.73 7.64
CA ALA A 92 0.15 -2.40 7.84
C ALA A 92 0.23 -1.57 6.56
N TYR A 93 0.12 -2.19 5.40
CA TYR A 93 0.05 -1.47 4.13
C TYR A 93 -1.13 -0.51 4.09
N ASN A 94 -2.28 -0.95 4.59
CA ASN A 94 -3.49 -0.12 4.67
C ASN A 94 -3.61 0.60 6.01
N ALA A 95 -3.32 -0.10 7.11
CA ALA A 95 -3.50 0.41 8.47
C ALA A 95 -2.13 0.62 9.13
N ALA A 96 -1.55 1.80 8.89
CA ALA A 96 -0.27 2.18 9.51
C ALA A 96 -0.42 2.41 11.02
N CYS A 97 -1.63 2.66 11.48
CA CYS A 97 -1.97 2.83 12.90
C CYS A 97 -1.31 4.04 13.54
N THR A 98 -1.30 5.16 12.82
CA THR A 98 -0.87 6.42 13.40
C THR A 98 -1.86 6.94 14.44
N ARG A 99 -3.15 6.66 14.24
CA ARG A 99 -4.24 7.05 15.15
C ARG A 99 -4.81 5.88 15.92
N LEU A 100 -5.07 4.75 15.22
CA LEU A 100 -5.56 3.55 15.85
C LEU A 100 -4.48 2.89 16.69
N LYS A 101 -4.85 2.41 17.87
CA LYS A 101 -3.92 1.75 18.79
C LYS A 101 -4.51 0.41 19.24
N GLY A 102 -3.64 -0.47 19.74
CA GLY A 102 -4.04 -1.73 20.38
C GLY A 102 -4.92 -2.59 19.50
N ASP A 103 -6.05 -3.04 20.04
CA ASP A 103 -6.95 -3.98 19.36
C ASP A 103 -7.58 -3.40 18.11
N ALA A 104 -7.89 -2.10 18.10
CA ALA A 104 -8.44 -1.45 16.91
C ALA A 104 -7.45 -1.50 15.73
N CYS A 105 -6.19 -1.28 16.03
CA CYS A 105 -5.13 -1.42 15.02
C CYS A 105 -5.03 -2.84 14.50
N ARG A 106 -5.00 -3.83 15.41
CA ARG A 106 -4.92 -5.24 15.02
C ARG A 106 -6.10 -5.66 14.16
N ARG A 107 -7.31 -5.24 14.51
CA ARG A 107 -8.51 -5.56 13.73
C ARG A 107 -8.45 -4.96 12.34
N ALA A 108 -8.00 -3.71 12.22
CA ALA A 108 -7.89 -3.04 10.93
C ALA A 108 -6.87 -3.78 10.03
N ARG A 109 -5.71 -4.12 10.58
CA ARG A 109 -4.67 -4.85 9.85
C ARG A 109 -5.12 -6.25 9.46
N ASN A 110 -5.75 -6.96 10.37
CA ASN A 110 -6.25 -8.31 10.09
C ASN A 110 -7.34 -8.29 9.02
N GLY A 111 -8.27 -7.34 9.08
CA GLY A 111 -9.32 -7.22 8.07
C GLY A 111 -8.76 -7.00 6.69
N TYR A 112 -7.78 -6.13 6.56
CA TYR A 112 -7.11 -5.88 5.30
C TYR A 112 -6.34 -7.11 4.81
N ALA A 113 -5.57 -7.73 5.69
CA ALA A 113 -4.78 -8.91 5.36
C ALA A 113 -5.67 -10.05 4.84
N TRP A 114 -6.85 -10.25 5.42
CA TRP A 114 -7.81 -11.24 4.94
C TRP A 114 -8.30 -10.92 3.53
N LYS A 115 -8.54 -9.65 3.21
CA LYS A 115 -8.92 -9.25 1.84
C LYS A 115 -7.82 -9.62 0.84
N VAL A 116 -6.58 -9.32 1.19
CA VAL A 116 -5.43 -9.64 0.34
C VAL A 116 -5.28 -11.15 0.17
N TYR A 117 -5.39 -11.90 1.26
CA TYR A 117 -5.30 -13.35 1.23
C TYR A 117 -6.36 -13.95 0.29
N ARG A 118 -7.62 -13.49 0.41
CA ARG A 118 -8.69 -13.97 -0.47
C ARG A 118 -8.40 -13.64 -1.94
N ALA A 119 -7.86 -12.46 -2.22
CA ALA A 119 -7.49 -12.07 -3.56
C ALA A 119 -6.37 -12.96 -4.12
N MET A 120 -5.38 -13.31 -3.29
CA MET A 120 -4.32 -14.24 -3.69
C MET A 120 -4.89 -15.62 -4.05
N ARG A 121 -5.83 -16.11 -3.27
CA ARG A 121 -6.44 -17.43 -3.52
C ARG A 121 -7.18 -17.46 -4.84
N LYS A 122 -7.88 -16.39 -5.20
CA LYS A 122 -8.60 -16.29 -6.46
C LYS A 122 -7.67 -16.27 -7.68
N SER A 123 -6.44 -15.79 -7.49
CA SER A 123 -5.48 -15.65 -8.58
C SER A 123 -4.58 -16.87 -8.78
N SER A 124 -4.61 -17.80 -7.84
CA SER A 124 -3.75 -18.98 -7.89
C SER A 124 -4.43 -20.20 -8.51
#